data_7aa4cd267651e76e4cb89c724f274ad4
#
_entry.id   7aa4cd267651e76e4cb89c724f274ad4
#
_cell.length_a   1.000
_cell.length_b   1.000
_cell.length_c   1.000
_cell.angle_alpha   90.00
_cell.angle_beta   90.00
_cell.angle_gamma   90.00
#
_symmetry.space_group_name_H-M   'P 1'
#
loop_
_entity.id
_entity.type
_entity.pdbx_description
1 polymer ?
#
loop_
_entity_poly.entity_id
_entity_poly.type
_entity_poly.pdbx_seq_one_letter_code
_entity_poly.pdbx_strand_id
1 'polypeptide(L)'
;MKTNVTLIGMPASGKSTLGQRLAEALDFEFVDVDRIIEAEEKRLLKEIIAQEGDDGFLEIENRINAALKMDGCVIAPGGSVIYGAEAMEHLRDISICLLYTSDAA
;
A
#
# COMPACT_ATOMS: atom_id res chain seq x y z
N MET A 1 -12.73 4.17 12.95
CA MET A 1 -13.39 5.01 11.95
C MET A 1 -12.62 4.96 10.64
N LYS A 2 -13.34 4.78 9.53
CA LYS A 2 -12.68 4.60 8.22
C LYS A 2 -12.52 5.96 7.54
N THR A 3 -11.33 6.53 7.68
CA THR A 3 -11.03 7.89 7.18
C THR A 3 -10.10 7.90 5.98
N ASN A 4 -9.72 6.74 5.46
CA ASN A 4 -8.81 6.59 4.34
C ASN A 4 -9.43 5.75 3.24
N VAL A 5 -8.79 5.75 2.07
CA VAL A 5 -9.11 4.83 0.97
C VAL A 5 -7.85 4.06 0.65
N THR A 6 -7.95 2.74 0.59
CA THR A 6 -6.81 1.87 0.24
C THR A 6 -7.08 1.22 -1.12
N LEU A 7 -6.12 1.33 -2.02
CA LEU A 7 -6.20 0.76 -3.37
C LEU A 7 -5.48 -0.59 -3.42
N ILE A 8 -6.22 -1.67 -3.59
CA ILE A 8 -5.66 -3.03 -3.58
C ILE A 8 -5.68 -3.59 -5.00
N GLY A 9 -4.61 -4.30 -5.36
CA GLY A 9 -4.51 -4.96 -6.65
C GLY A 9 -4.10 -4.06 -7.80
N MET A 10 -3.69 -2.83 -7.51
CA MET A 10 -3.25 -1.90 -8.56
C MET A 10 -1.90 -2.34 -9.15
N PRO A 11 -1.79 -2.38 -10.48
CA PRO A 11 -0.48 -2.57 -11.10
C PRO A 11 0.43 -1.38 -10.81
N ALA A 12 1.73 -1.62 -10.71
CA ALA A 12 2.71 -0.59 -10.39
C ALA A 12 2.61 0.63 -11.33
N SER A 13 2.31 0.38 -12.60
CA SER A 13 2.24 1.44 -13.60
C SER A 13 1.01 2.33 -13.47
N GLY A 14 -0.03 1.89 -12.78
CA GLY A 14 -1.30 2.62 -12.67
C GLY A 14 -1.56 3.25 -11.31
N LYS A 15 -0.92 2.74 -10.24
CA LYS A 15 -1.28 3.16 -8.88
C LYS A 15 -1.01 4.63 -8.60
N SER A 16 0.10 5.17 -9.08
CA SER A 16 0.43 6.58 -8.83
C SER A 16 -0.56 7.51 -9.54
N THR A 17 -0.90 7.21 -10.78
CA THR A 17 -1.80 8.03 -11.57
C THR A 17 -3.22 8.01 -10.98
N LEU A 18 -3.78 6.83 -10.76
CA LEU A 18 -5.13 6.72 -10.24
C LEU A 18 -5.21 7.18 -8.79
N GLY A 19 -4.22 6.80 -7.99
CA GLY A 19 -4.18 7.19 -6.58
C GLY A 19 -4.10 8.69 -6.39
N GLN A 20 -3.28 9.37 -7.18
CA GLN A 20 -3.17 10.83 -7.10
C GLN A 20 -4.43 11.53 -7.55
N ARG A 21 -5.07 11.05 -8.62
CA ARG A 21 -6.33 11.62 -9.09
C ARG A 21 -7.45 11.45 -8.06
N LEU A 22 -7.52 10.28 -7.45
CA LEU A 22 -8.51 10.03 -6.42
C LEU A 22 -8.25 10.90 -5.19
N ALA A 23 -6.98 11.05 -4.79
CA ALA A 23 -6.62 11.90 -3.67
C ALA A 23 -7.02 13.37 -3.93
N GLU A 24 -6.77 13.87 -5.14
CA GLU A 24 -7.20 15.22 -5.50
C GLU A 24 -8.71 15.38 -5.44
N ALA A 25 -9.45 14.39 -5.97
CA ALA A 25 -10.90 14.44 -5.99
C ALA A 25 -11.50 14.43 -4.59
N LEU A 26 -10.87 13.76 -3.64
CA LEU A 26 -11.33 13.66 -2.26
C LEU A 26 -10.72 14.70 -1.33
N ASP A 27 -9.79 15.51 -1.82
CA ASP A 27 -8.99 16.41 -1.01
C ASP A 27 -8.19 15.64 0.06
N PHE A 28 -7.66 14.50 -0.34
CA PHE A 28 -6.84 13.60 0.49
C PHE A 28 -5.39 13.66 0.03
N GLU A 29 -4.49 13.13 0.85
CA GLU A 29 -3.09 12.96 0.48
C GLU A 29 -2.89 11.58 -0.13
N PHE A 30 -2.03 11.49 -1.14
CA PHE A 30 -1.65 10.19 -1.71
C PHE A 30 -0.43 9.64 -0.97
N VAL A 31 -0.51 8.38 -0.52
CA VAL A 31 0.56 7.72 0.22
C VAL A 31 0.96 6.44 -0.50
N ASP A 32 2.20 6.38 -0.97
CA ASP A 32 2.80 5.19 -1.55
C ASP A 32 3.61 4.48 -0.47
N VAL A 33 3.11 3.33 0.01
CA VAL A 33 3.75 2.61 1.11
C VAL A 33 5.12 2.07 0.72
N ASP A 34 5.37 1.83 -0.58
CA ASP A 34 6.71 1.43 -1.03
C ASP A 34 7.76 2.46 -0.61
N ARG A 35 7.40 3.75 -0.68
CA ARG A 35 8.32 4.81 -0.25
C ARG A 35 8.53 4.80 1.26
N ILE A 36 7.48 4.47 2.02
CA ILE A 36 7.60 4.34 3.48
C ILE A 36 8.52 3.18 3.83
N ILE A 37 8.37 2.04 3.15
CA ILE A 37 9.22 0.88 3.37
C ILE A 37 10.68 1.23 3.11
N GLU A 38 10.97 1.90 2.00
CA GLU A 38 12.34 2.29 1.68
C GLU A 38 12.92 3.25 2.70
N ALA A 39 12.12 4.18 3.19
CA ALA A 39 12.57 5.13 4.22
C ALA A 39 12.83 4.44 5.56
N GLU A 40 11.96 3.54 5.97
CA GLU A 40 12.09 2.79 7.23
C GLU A 40 13.29 1.86 7.21
N GLU A 41 13.49 1.14 6.10
CA GLU A 41 14.55 0.17 5.96
C GLU A 41 15.87 0.79 5.51
N LYS A 42 15.83 2.04 5.06
CA LYS A 42 17.00 2.76 4.54
C LYS A 42 17.66 2.03 3.38
N ARG A 43 16.85 1.42 2.54
CA ARG A 43 17.27 0.63 1.37
C ARG A 43 16.22 0.75 0.28
N LEU A 44 16.61 0.57 -0.97
CA LEU A 44 15.65 0.47 -2.07
C LEU A 44 14.93 -0.89 -2.01
N LEU A 45 13.71 -0.96 -2.53
CA LEU A 45 12.95 -2.22 -2.52
C LEU A 45 13.73 -3.37 -3.13
N LYS A 46 14.42 -3.14 -4.25
CA LYS A 46 15.22 -4.18 -4.89
C LYS A 46 16.32 -4.69 -3.99
N GLU A 47 16.90 -3.82 -3.17
CA GLU A 47 17.94 -4.20 -2.23
C GLU A 47 17.36 -5.03 -1.08
N ILE A 48 16.18 -4.64 -0.59
CA ILE A 48 15.50 -5.39 0.46
C ILE A 48 15.19 -6.80 -0.02
N ILE A 49 14.63 -6.92 -1.22
CA ILE A 49 14.28 -8.22 -1.79
C ILE A 49 15.52 -9.06 -2.01
N ALA A 50 16.61 -8.46 -2.50
CA ALA A 50 17.87 -9.17 -2.73
C ALA A 50 18.49 -9.68 -1.43
N GLN A 51 18.37 -8.92 -0.35
CA GLN A 51 19.00 -9.24 0.94
C GLN A 51 18.12 -10.13 1.82
N GLU A 52 16.80 -9.89 1.83
CA GLU A 52 15.86 -10.60 2.73
C GLU A 52 15.11 -11.73 2.03
N GLY A 53 15.13 -11.78 0.71
CA GLY A 53 14.32 -12.71 -0.05
C GLY A 53 12.87 -12.28 -0.13
N ASP A 54 12.08 -13.00 -0.92
CA ASP A 54 10.66 -12.69 -1.10
C ASP A 54 9.88 -12.79 0.21
N ASP A 55 10.15 -13.84 0.98
CA ASP A 55 9.45 -14.05 2.26
C ASP A 55 9.80 -12.95 3.27
N GLY A 56 11.06 -12.57 3.34
CA GLY A 56 11.50 -11.50 4.24
C GLY A 56 10.90 -10.16 3.85
N PHE A 57 10.81 -9.89 2.55
CA PHE A 57 10.17 -8.67 2.08
C PHE A 57 8.67 -8.65 2.43
N LEU A 58 7.98 -9.78 2.26
CA LEU A 58 6.57 -9.89 2.61
C LEU A 58 6.33 -9.62 4.09
N GLU A 59 7.21 -10.09 4.96
CA GLU A 59 7.11 -9.81 6.40
C GLU A 59 7.26 -8.33 6.71
N ILE A 60 8.23 -7.68 6.06
CA ILE A 60 8.46 -6.24 6.25
C ILE A 60 7.25 -5.45 5.75
N GLU A 61 6.75 -5.78 4.57
CA GLU A 61 5.59 -5.12 3.97
C GLU A 61 4.36 -5.28 4.89
N ASN A 62 4.13 -6.49 5.38
CA ASN A 62 3.00 -6.75 6.27
C ASN A 62 3.13 -5.94 7.57
N ARG A 63 4.29 -5.94 8.17
CA ARG A 63 4.54 -5.22 9.43
C ARG A 63 4.32 -3.72 9.27
N ILE A 64 4.87 -3.15 8.21
CA ILE A 64 4.77 -1.70 7.98
C ILE A 64 3.33 -1.30 7.68
N ASN A 65 2.64 -2.04 6.81
CA ASN A 65 1.24 -1.77 6.52
C ASN A 65 0.35 -1.93 7.75
N ALA A 66 0.61 -2.93 8.58
CA ALA A 66 -0.17 -3.16 9.79
C ALA A 66 0.01 -2.06 10.84
N ALA A 67 1.09 -1.29 10.75
CA ALA A 67 1.41 -0.23 11.69
C ALA A 67 1.05 1.17 11.19
N LEU A 68 0.45 1.30 10.01
CA LEU A 68 0.12 2.62 9.45
C LEU A 68 -0.90 3.34 10.32
N LYS A 69 -0.64 4.63 10.57
CA LYS A 69 -1.56 5.52 11.29
C LYS A 69 -1.68 6.80 10.50
N MET A 70 -2.83 7.00 9.89
CA MET A 70 -3.07 8.20 9.08
C MET A 70 -4.57 8.41 8.88
N ASP A 71 -4.94 9.63 8.51
CA ASP A 71 -6.30 10.03 8.22
C ASP A 71 -6.31 10.84 6.93
N GLY A 72 -7.39 10.73 6.17
CA GLY A 72 -7.56 11.54 4.97
C GLY A 72 -6.54 11.23 3.90
N CYS A 73 -6.22 9.95 3.72
CA CYS A 73 -5.20 9.52 2.76
C CYS A 73 -5.76 8.50 1.78
N VAL A 74 -5.24 8.54 0.56
CA VAL A 74 -5.38 7.45 -0.40
C VAL A 74 -4.10 6.64 -0.31
N ILE A 75 -4.22 5.40 0.13
CA ILE A 75 -3.08 4.51 0.43
C ILE A 75 -2.88 3.51 -0.70
N ALA A 76 -1.67 3.45 -1.24
CA ALA A 76 -1.25 2.42 -2.17
C ALA A 76 -0.28 1.48 -1.44
N PRO A 77 -0.75 0.34 -0.92
CA PRO A 77 0.02 -0.45 0.03
C PRO A 77 1.03 -1.43 -0.60
N GLY A 78 1.11 -1.49 -1.90
CA GLY A 78 2.00 -2.44 -2.56
C GLY A 78 1.24 -3.65 -3.10
N GLY A 79 1.83 -4.30 -4.09
CA GLY A 79 1.15 -5.37 -4.84
C GLY A 79 0.96 -6.67 -4.06
N SER A 80 1.77 -6.91 -3.03
CA SER A 80 1.74 -8.17 -2.28
C SER A 80 1.01 -8.06 -0.95
N VAL A 81 0.36 -6.93 -0.68
CA VAL A 81 -0.28 -6.69 0.63
C VAL A 81 -1.34 -7.72 0.96
N ILE A 82 -1.99 -8.29 -0.05
CA ILE A 82 -3.06 -9.28 0.15
C ILE A 82 -2.57 -10.55 0.85
N TYR A 83 -1.25 -10.80 0.84
CA TYR A 83 -0.68 -11.96 1.52
C TYR A 83 -0.38 -11.69 3.00
N GLY A 84 -0.52 -10.43 3.44
CA GLY A 84 -0.31 -10.06 4.83
C GLY A 84 -1.62 -9.96 5.59
N ALA A 85 -1.93 -10.95 6.43
CA ALA A 85 -3.21 -10.99 7.13
C ALA A 85 -3.39 -9.79 8.07
N GLU A 86 -2.35 -9.44 8.82
CA GLU A 86 -2.39 -8.33 9.77
C GLU A 86 -2.51 -6.99 9.05
N ALA A 87 -1.79 -6.84 7.94
CA ALA A 87 -1.86 -5.64 7.12
C ALA A 87 -3.27 -5.46 6.56
N MET A 88 -3.86 -6.51 6.00
CA MET A 88 -5.19 -6.44 5.43
C MET A 88 -6.26 -6.13 6.47
N GLU A 89 -6.15 -6.74 7.65
CA GLU A 89 -7.08 -6.47 8.74
C GLU A 89 -7.00 -5.00 9.17
N HIS A 90 -5.78 -4.49 9.35
CA HIS A 90 -5.57 -3.11 9.76
C HIS A 90 -6.07 -2.12 8.70
N LEU A 91 -5.77 -2.36 7.43
CA LEU A 91 -6.21 -1.48 6.35
C LEU A 91 -7.73 -1.45 6.23
N ARG A 92 -8.40 -2.57 6.47
CA ARG A 92 -9.87 -2.62 6.49
C ARG A 92 -10.44 -1.82 7.66
N ASP A 93 -9.74 -1.77 8.78
CA ASP A 93 -10.18 -1.00 9.95
C ASP A 93 -10.08 0.50 9.72
N ILE A 94 -9.03 0.97 9.06
CA ILE A 94 -8.76 2.40 8.91
C ILE A 94 -9.22 2.99 7.59
N SER A 95 -9.65 2.16 6.64
CA SER A 95 -9.95 2.64 5.29
C SER A 95 -11.08 1.86 4.63
N ILE A 96 -11.60 2.45 3.56
CA ILE A 96 -12.44 1.75 2.59
C ILE A 96 -11.47 1.16 1.57
N CYS A 97 -11.48 -0.17 1.43
CA CYS A 97 -10.60 -0.86 0.50
C CYS A 97 -11.28 -0.98 -0.86
N LEU A 98 -10.63 -0.45 -1.89
CA LEU A 98 -11.08 -0.57 -3.26
C LEU A 98 -10.21 -1.58 -3.97
N LEU A 99 -10.84 -2.63 -4.49
CA LEU A 99 -10.13 -3.66 -5.24
C LEU A 99 -10.12 -3.27 -6.71
N TYR A 100 -8.92 -3.05 -7.24
CA TYR A 100 -8.75 -2.83 -8.67
C TYR A 100 -8.66 -4.18 -9.37
N THR A 101 -9.55 -4.39 -10.34
CA THR A 101 -9.50 -5.57 -11.19
C THR A 101 -9.29 -5.10 -12.62
N SER A 102 -8.29 -5.66 -13.27
CA SER A 102 -8.08 -5.36 -14.67
C SER A 102 -9.15 -6.04 -15.51
N ASP A 103 -9.80 -5.26 -16.35
CA ASP A 103 -10.79 -5.77 -17.29
C ASP A 103 -10.15 -6.27 -18.58
N ALA A 104 -8.88 -6.55 -18.56
CA ALA A 104 -8.19 -7.09 -19.71
C ALA A 104 -8.62 -8.54 -19.93
N ALA A 105 -9.80 -8.69 -20.40
CA ALA A 105 -10.26 -10.01 -20.79
C ALA A 105 -9.98 -10.20 -22.28
#